data_542ab432139f1d36ed1664c434ead995
#
_entry.id   542ab432139f1d36ed1664c434ead995
#
_cell.length_a   1.000
_cell.length_b   1.000
_cell.length_c   1.000
_cell.angle_alpha   90.00
_cell.angle_beta   90.00
_cell.angle_gamma   90.00
#
_symmetry.space_group_name_H-M   'P 1'
#
loop_
_entity.id
_entity.type
_entity.pdbx_description
1 polymer ?
#
loop_
_entity_poly.entity_id
_entity_poly.type
_entity_poly.pdbx_seq_one_letter_code
_entity_poly.pdbx_strand_id
1 'polypeptide(L)'
;MQHEDLAADVPVCASDGHYLHATARGTPLLLRIEDVAEVLPAMRLGDVGAGADGCLGMLNLRGEMIPVFEVPGSGASAGDPLSRLILVSRTGPDPVGLLVDDVLDVVQVPPDQLAVRSLGRGRRALFARLGELVLPVVSPGVVLG
;
A
#
# COMPACT_ATOMS: atom_id res chain seq x y z
N MET A 1 -13.91 -1.66 25.42
CA MET A 1 -14.05 -2.07 24.28
C MET A 1 -12.86 -2.59 23.71
N GLN A 2 -12.80 -3.59 23.32
CA GLN A 2 -11.70 -4.18 23.02
C GLN A 2 -11.28 -4.07 21.68
N HIS A 3 -12.10 -3.52 20.88
CA HIS A 3 -11.60 -3.31 19.60
C HIS A 3 -10.58 -2.22 19.63
N GLU A 4 -10.35 -1.63 20.78
CA GLU A 4 -9.27 -0.78 20.84
C GLU A 4 -8.01 -1.45 20.64
N ASP A 5 -7.89 -2.69 21.03
CA ASP A 5 -6.66 -3.38 20.80
C ASP A 5 -6.44 -3.56 19.33
N LEU A 6 -7.50 -3.77 18.56
CA LEU A 6 -7.34 -3.85 17.13
C LEU A 6 -6.90 -2.54 16.56
N ALA A 7 -7.42 -1.44 17.07
CA ALA A 7 -7.02 -0.15 16.59
C ALA A 7 -5.58 0.15 16.95
N ALA A 8 -5.09 -0.39 18.04
CA ALA A 8 -3.69 -0.19 18.40
C ALA A 8 -2.77 -0.97 17.48
N ASP A 9 -3.20 -2.18 17.07
CA ASP A 9 -2.40 -2.97 16.15
C ASP A 9 -2.48 -2.44 14.73
N VAL A 10 -3.65 -1.90 14.37
CA VAL A 10 -3.88 -1.36 13.04
C VAL A 10 -4.30 0.08 13.24
N PRO A 11 -3.43 1.04 12.99
CA PRO A 11 -3.69 2.42 13.40
C PRO A 11 -4.77 3.09 12.55
N VAL A 12 -5.99 2.58 12.64
CA VAL A 12 -7.07 3.10 11.83
C VAL A 12 -7.54 4.46 12.29
N CYS A 13 -7.22 4.83 13.52
CA CYS A 13 -7.64 6.13 14.02
C CYS A 13 -6.60 7.21 13.77
N ALA A 14 -5.49 6.87 13.19
CA ALA A 14 -4.43 7.83 13.01
C ALA A 14 -4.76 8.83 11.94
N SER A 15 -5.60 8.49 10.99
CA SER A 15 -5.94 9.41 9.94
C SER A 15 -7.30 9.99 10.19
N ASP A 16 -7.63 11.00 9.47
CA ASP A 16 -8.96 11.57 9.50
C ASP A 16 -9.94 10.73 8.69
N GLY A 17 -9.58 9.49 8.42
CA GLY A 17 -10.43 8.63 7.63
C GLY A 17 -10.25 8.78 6.14
N HIS A 18 -9.19 9.43 5.71
CA HIS A 18 -8.94 9.63 4.29
C HIS A 18 -7.97 8.58 3.76
N TYR A 19 -8.33 8.00 2.63
CA TYR A 19 -7.56 6.94 2.02
C TYR A 19 -7.40 7.21 0.54
N LEU A 20 -6.24 6.84 0.02
CA LEU A 20 -5.97 6.91 -1.40
C LEU A 20 -6.50 5.62 -2.03
N HIS A 21 -7.37 5.77 -3.02
CA HIS A 21 -7.93 4.63 -3.74
C HIS A 21 -7.10 4.41 -4.99
N ALA A 22 -6.52 3.24 -5.11
CA ALA A 22 -5.63 2.91 -6.22
C ALA A 22 -5.96 1.52 -6.73
N THR A 23 -5.37 1.16 -7.86
CA THR A 23 -5.48 -0.20 -8.38
C THR A 23 -4.07 -0.74 -8.59
N ALA A 24 -3.90 -2.02 -8.31
CA ALA A 24 -2.64 -2.71 -8.58
C ALA A 24 -2.95 -4.03 -9.25
N ARG A 25 -2.47 -4.17 -10.49
CA ARG A 25 -2.73 -5.36 -11.30
C ARG A 25 -4.22 -5.66 -11.40
N GLY A 26 -5.00 -4.60 -11.56
CA GLY A 26 -6.44 -4.72 -11.70
C GLY A 26 -7.22 -4.87 -10.41
N THR A 27 -6.55 -4.92 -9.27
CA THR A 27 -7.20 -5.10 -7.98
C THR A 27 -7.30 -3.75 -7.26
N PRO A 28 -8.49 -3.33 -6.85
CA PRO A 28 -8.61 -2.07 -6.12
C PRO A 28 -8.12 -2.23 -4.68
N LEU A 29 -7.54 -1.16 -4.16
CA LEU A 29 -7.02 -1.15 -2.80
C LEU A 29 -7.02 0.26 -2.25
N LEU A 30 -6.83 0.36 -0.94
CA LEU A 30 -6.72 1.65 -0.27
C LEU A 30 -5.41 1.73 0.48
N LEU A 31 -4.85 2.95 0.55
CA LEU A 31 -3.73 3.25 1.43
C LEU A 31 -4.13 4.46 2.27
N ARG A 32 -3.74 4.49 3.54
CA ARG A 32 -3.99 5.69 4.34
C ARG A 32 -3.23 6.85 3.71
N ILE A 33 -3.87 8.01 3.68
CA ILE A 33 -3.28 9.15 2.99
C ILE A 33 -1.95 9.54 3.62
N GLU A 34 -1.81 9.37 4.93
CA GLU A 34 -0.55 9.73 5.59
C GLU A 34 0.57 8.75 5.28
N ASP A 35 0.26 7.59 4.71
CA ASP A 35 1.30 6.66 4.32
C ASP A 35 1.91 7.00 2.96
N VAL A 36 1.34 7.94 2.23
CA VAL A 36 1.80 8.26 0.88
C VAL A 36 2.47 9.62 0.91
N ALA A 37 3.77 9.64 0.73
CA ALA A 37 4.53 10.87 0.72
C ALA A 37 4.58 11.51 -0.68
N GLU A 38 4.69 10.67 -1.71
CA GLU A 38 4.78 11.16 -3.08
C GLU A 38 4.16 10.15 -4.03
N VAL A 39 3.67 10.63 -5.14
CA VAL A 39 3.20 9.78 -6.24
C VAL A 39 4.03 10.15 -7.45
N LEU A 40 4.73 9.19 -8.02
CA LEU A 40 5.67 9.43 -9.12
C LEU A 40 5.31 8.57 -10.32
N PRO A 41 5.54 9.04 -11.53
CA PRO A 41 5.43 8.15 -12.69
C PRO A 41 6.46 7.03 -12.57
N ALA A 42 6.11 5.86 -13.05
CA ALA A 42 7.06 4.76 -13.05
C ALA A 42 8.25 5.09 -13.92
N MET A 43 9.40 4.65 -13.49
CA MET A 43 10.64 4.92 -14.18
C MET A 43 11.51 3.69 -14.10
N ARG A 44 12.60 3.70 -14.84
CA ARG A 44 13.50 2.54 -14.84
C ARG A 44 14.10 2.39 -13.45
N LEU A 45 14.06 1.16 -12.96
CA LEU A 45 14.61 0.85 -11.64
C LEU A 45 15.97 0.22 -11.80
N GLY A 46 16.84 0.44 -10.81
CA GLY A 46 18.14 -0.21 -10.80
C GLY A 46 18.05 -1.62 -10.24
N ASP A 47 19.13 -2.37 -10.40
CA ASP A 47 19.17 -3.74 -9.91
C ASP A 47 19.19 -3.77 -8.39
N VAL A 48 18.56 -4.80 -7.84
CA VAL A 48 18.53 -4.97 -6.40
C VAL A 48 19.61 -5.89 -5.88
N GLY A 49 20.27 -6.57 -6.76
CA GLY A 49 21.18 -7.62 -6.31
C GLY A 49 20.41 -8.79 -5.77
N ALA A 50 21.06 -9.64 -5.03
CA ALA A 50 20.40 -10.81 -4.48
C ALA A 50 19.63 -10.40 -3.27
N GLY A 51 18.40 -10.72 -3.21
CA GLY A 51 17.92 -10.83 -1.93
C GLY A 51 16.67 -10.27 -1.43
N ALA A 52 16.12 -9.25 -1.89
CA ALA A 52 14.88 -8.78 -1.29
C ALA A 52 13.72 -9.42 -2.02
N ASP A 53 13.03 -10.33 -1.37
CA ASP A 53 11.88 -10.99 -1.96
C ASP A 53 10.83 -9.97 -2.32
N GLY A 54 10.33 -10.03 -3.53
CA GLY A 54 9.29 -9.11 -3.99
C GLY A 54 9.77 -7.75 -4.39
N CYS A 55 11.05 -7.46 -4.23
CA CYS A 55 11.59 -6.17 -4.63
C CYS A 55 11.80 -6.16 -6.14
N LEU A 56 11.18 -5.20 -6.81
CA LEU A 56 11.29 -5.09 -8.26
C LEU A 56 12.55 -4.38 -8.70
N GLY A 57 13.10 -3.52 -7.88
CA GLY A 57 14.26 -2.75 -8.21
C GLY A 57 14.41 -1.58 -7.27
N MET A 58 15.44 -0.78 -7.51
CA MET A 58 15.73 0.39 -6.68
C MET A 58 15.42 1.66 -7.45
N LEU A 59 14.67 2.54 -6.83
CA LEU A 59 14.37 3.85 -7.35
C LEU A 59 15.40 4.84 -6.81
N ASN A 60 16.03 5.59 -7.70
CA ASN A 60 16.90 6.67 -7.26
C ASN A 60 16.09 7.95 -7.26
N LEU A 61 15.71 8.41 -6.07
CA LEU A 61 14.91 9.62 -5.95
C LEU A 61 15.77 10.70 -5.33
N ARG A 62 16.27 11.58 -6.18
CA ARG A 62 17.12 12.70 -5.75
C ARG A 62 18.30 12.21 -4.89
N GLY A 63 18.92 11.13 -5.32
CA GLY A 63 20.07 10.58 -4.62
C GLY A 63 19.75 9.57 -3.53
N GLU A 64 18.49 9.40 -3.21
CA GLU A 64 18.07 8.43 -2.20
C GLU A 64 17.62 7.15 -2.89
N MET A 65 18.15 6.01 -2.46
CA MET A 65 17.82 4.73 -3.06
C MET A 65 16.64 4.12 -2.31
N ILE A 66 15.55 3.89 -3.01
CA ILE A 66 14.30 3.42 -2.42
C ILE A 66 13.89 2.11 -3.08
N PRO A 67 13.74 1.02 -2.32
CA PRO A 67 13.27 -0.23 -2.92
C PRO A 67 11.81 -0.14 -3.31
N VAL A 68 11.46 -0.70 -4.46
CA VAL A 68 10.11 -0.65 -4.99
C VAL A 68 9.56 -2.07 -5.04
N PHE A 69 8.35 -2.25 -4.55
CA PHE A 69 7.72 -3.56 -4.44
C PHE A 69 6.37 -3.58 -5.15
N GLU A 70 5.95 -4.77 -5.56
CA GLU A 70 4.58 -4.98 -5.99
C GLU A 70 3.69 -5.06 -4.76
N VAL A 71 2.42 -4.70 -4.92
CA VAL A 71 1.46 -4.87 -3.84
C VAL A 71 1.17 -6.37 -3.67
N PRO A 72 1.33 -6.91 -2.46
CA PRO A 72 1.08 -8.34 -2.26
C PRO A 72 -0.37 -8.70 -2.55
N GLY A 73 -0.58 -9.85 -3.14
CA GLY A 73 -1.92 -10.34 -3.42
C GLY A 73 -2.61 -9.70 -4.60
N SER A 74 -1.93 -8.81 -5.30
CA SER A 74 -2.53 -8.22 -6.48
C SER A 74 -2.57 -9.24 -7.61
N GLY A 75 -3.46 -9.03 -8.55
CA GLY A 75 -3.68 -9.98 -9.63
C GLY A 75 -2.56 -10.02 -10.64
N ALA A 76 -2.83 -10.68 -11.75
CA ALA A 76 -1.84 -10.81 -12.79
C ALA A 76 -1.49 -9.45 -13.37
N SER A 77 -0.23 -9.31 -13.74
CA SER A 77 0.22 -8.08 -14.34
C SER A 77 -0.46 -7.83 -15.66
N ALA A 78 -0.83 -6.60 -15.91
CA ALA A 78 -1.42 -6.22 -17.16
C ALA A 78 -0.83 -4.89 -17.60
N GLY A 79 -0.65 -4.73 -18.88
CA GLY A 79 -0.22 -3.47 -19.44
C GLY A 79 1.27 -3.22 -19.31
N ASP A 80 1.63 -2.04 -19.73
CA ASP A 80 3.02 -1.61 -19.79
C ASP A 80 3.46 -1.16 -18.39
N PRO A 81 4.50 -1.75 -17.83
CA PRO A 81 4.97 -1.32 -16.51
C PRO A 81 5.29 0.18 -16.44
N LEU A 82 5.71 0.77 -17.55
CA LEU A 82 6.06 2.18 -17.54
C LEU A 82 4.84 3.10 -17.51
N SER A 83 3.65 2.55 -17.68
CA SER A 83 2.44 3.37 -17.56
C SER A 83 1.91 3.40 -16.14
N ARG A 84 2.62 2.80 -15.20
CA ARG A 84 2.20 2.73 -13.81
C ARG A 84 2.73 3.88 -12.99
N LEU A 85 2.40 3.87 -11.72
CA LEU A 85 2.83 4.89 -10.76
C LEU A 85 3.56 4.23 -9.60
N ILE A 86 4.47 4.98 -9.00
CA ILE A 86 5.16 4.54 -7.79
C ILE A 86 4.69 5.42 -6.65
N LEU A 87 4.14 4.79 -5.61
CA LEU A 87 3.75 5.48 -4.39
C LEU A 87 4.89 5.34 -3.39
N VAL A 88 5.43 6.46 -2.94
CA VAL A 88 6.55 6.45 -1.99
C VAL A 88 5.99 6.68 -0.60
N SER A 89 6.33 5.78 0.32
CA SER A 89 5.93 5.87 1.72
C SER A 89 7.15 6.10 2.58
N ARG A 90 7.02 7.00 3.55
CA ARG A 90 8.10 7.31 4.49
C ARG A 90 7.68 7.15 5.93
N THR A 91 6.60 6.42 6.19
CA THR A 91 6.11 6.26 7.56
C THR A 91 6.89 5.23 8.36
N GLY A 92 7.59 4.34 7.70
CA GLY A 92 8.43 3.36 8.39
C GLY A 92 9.83 3.88 8.61
N PRO A 93 10.72 3.05 9.16
CA PRO A 93 12.10 3.48 9.40
C PRO A 93 12.85 3.76 8.10
N ASP A 94 12.49 3.08 7.03
CA ASP A 94 13.10 3.30 5.73
C ASP A 94 12.01 3.54 4.71
N PRO A 95 12.26 4.38 3.72
CA PRO A 95 11.25 4.62 2.69
C PRO A 95 11.10 3.40 1.79
N VAL A 96 9.90 3.20 1.30
CA VAL A 96 9.61 2.14 0.33
C VAL A 96 8.71 2.69 -0.77
N GLY A 97 8.79 2.08 -1.93
CA GLY A 97 7.90 2.40 -3.04
C GLY A 97 6.99 1.23 -3.34
N LEU A 98 5.76 1.52 -3.71
CA LEU A 98 4.81 0.52 -4.17
C LEU A 98 4.41 0.83 -5.59
N LEU A 99 4.49 -0.16 -6.46
CA LEU A 99 4.09 0.01 -7.85
C LEU A 99 2.61 -0.29 -7.98
N VAL A 100 1.87 0.67 -8.49
CA VAL A 100 0.42 0.53 -8.70
C VAL A 100 0.10 0.89 -10.14
N ASP A 101 -1.09 0.48 -10.60
CA ASP A 101 -1.51 0.79 -11.96
C ASP A 101 -1.92 2.24 -12.07
N ASP A 102 -2.72 2.69 -11.13
CA ASP A 102 -3.32 4.03 -11.20
C ASP A 102 -3.81 4.45 -9.83
N VAL A 103 -3.91 5.74 -9.64
CA VAL A 103 -4.50 6.35 -8.46
C VAL A 103 -5.80 7.00 -8.92
N LEU A 104 -6.91 6.60 -8.30
CA LEU A 104 -8.21 7.01 -8.76
C LEU A 104 -8.71 8.27 -8.04
N ASP A 105 -8.71 8.25 -6.72
CA ASP A 105 -9.17 9.40 -5.94
C ASP A 105 -8.82 9.22 -4.48
N VAL A 106 -9.20 10.20 -3.67
CA VAL A 106 -9.09 10.13 -2.23
C VAL A 106 -10.51 9.96 -1.69
N VAL A 107 -10.71 8.94 -0.87
CA VAL A 107 -12.02 8.63 -0.32
C VAL A 107 -11.96 8.73 1.19
N GLN A 108 -13.10 9.01 1.79
CA GLN A 108 -13.20 9.06 3.24
C GLN A 108 -13.94 7.81 3.70
N VAL A 109 -13.36 7.09 4.65
CA VAL A 109 -13.95 5.87 5.18
C VAL A 109 -14.10 6.04 6.68
N PRO A 110 -15.32 6.10 7.20
CA PRO A 110 -15.51 6.22 8.64
C PRO A 110 -15.05 4.95 9.34
N PRO A 111 -14.67 5.05 10.61
CA PRO A 111 -14.14 3.88 11.32
C PRO A 111 -15.10 2.69 11.37
N ASP A 112 -16.41 2.92 11.36
CA ASP A 112 -17.36 1.82 11.42
C ASP A 112 -17.44 1.05 10.10
N GLN A 113 -16.80 1.54 9.06
CA GLN A 113 -16.72 0.82 7.78
C GLN A 113 -15.40 0.06 7.64
N LEU A 114 -14.59 0.02 8.70
CA LEU A 114 -13.33 -0.70 8.69
C LEU A 114 -13.46 -1.99 9.47
N ALA A 115 -12.80 -3.04 9.03
CA ALA A 115 -12.83 -4.33 9.70
C ALA A 115 -11.48 -5.00 9.59
N VAL A 116 -11.07 -5.66 10.67
CA VAL A 116 -9.84 -6.44 10.69
C VAL A 116 -10.23 -7.90 10.55
N ARG A 117 -9.55 -8.61 9.67
CA ARG A 117 -9.79 -10.02 9.47
C ARG A 117 -8.53 -10.82 9.74
N SER A 118 -8.71 -11.98 10.35
CA SER A 118 -7.61 -12.89 10.57
C SER A 118 -7.33 -13.63 9.27
N LEU A 119 -6.07 -13.71 8.90
CA LEU A 119 -5.62 -14.46 7.74
C LEU A 119 -4.96 -15.75 8.14
N GLY A 120 -5.01 -16.11 9.42
CA GLY A 120 -4.34 -17.30 9.91
C GLY A 120 -2.91 -17.03 10.30
N ARG A 121 -2.34 -17.89 11.11
CA ARG A 121 -0.93 -17.80 11.51
C ARG A 121 -0.59 -16.46 12.15
N GLY A 122 -1.53 -15.89 12.88
CA GLY A 122 -1.28 -14.62 13.56
C GLY A 122 -1.29 -13.41 12.68
N ARG A 123 -1.57 -13.55 11.39
CA ARG A 123 -1.61 -12.42 10.49
C ARG A 123 -3.00 -11.84 10.44
N ARG A 124 -3.07 -10.52 10.27
CA ARG A 124 -4.33 -9.81 10.17
C ARG A 124 -4.29 -8.83 9.01
N ALA A 125 -5.44 -8.54 8.47
CA ALA A 125 -5.57 -7.57 7.39
C ALA A 125 -6.72 -6.64 7.68
N LEU A 126 -6.56 -5.39 7.28
CA LEU A 126 -7.59 -4.38 7.43
C LEU A 126 -8.32 -4.23 6.11
N PHE A 127 -9.63 -4.18 6.17
CA PHE A 127 -10.49 -3.99 5.00
C PHE A 127 -11.42 -2.83 5.24
N ALA A 128 -11.82 -2.17 4.18
CA ALA A 128 -12.76 -1.06 4.23
C ALA A 128 -13.93 -1.35 3.32
N ARG A 129 -15.11 -0.93 3.75
CA ARG A 129 -16.30 -1.04 2.91
C ARG A 129 -16.57 0.30 2.25
N LEU A 130 -16.67 0.27 0.92
CA LEU A 130 -17.05 1.44 0.15
C LEU A 130 -18.27 1.05 -0.66
N GLY A 131 -19.47 1.45 -0.18
CA GLY A 131 -20.70 1.00 -0.81
C GLY A 131 -20.81 -0.51 -0.73
N GLU A 132 -20.86 -1.17 -1.87
CA GLU A 132 -20.92 -2.63 -1.89
C GLU A 132 -19.56 -3.28 -2.05
N LEU A 133 -18.51 -2.49 -2.15
CA LEU A 133 -17.18 -3.03 -2.33
C LEU A 133 -16.49 -3.18 -0.98
N VAL A 134 -15.70 -4.23 -0.87
CA VAL A 134 -14.82 -4.43 0.28
C VAL A 134 -13.40 -4.42 -0.24
N LEU A 135 -12.60 -3.46 0.21
CA LEU A 135 -11.28 -3.23 -0.33
C LEU A 135 -10.22 -3.43 0.74
N PRO A 136 -9.10 -4.05 0.39
CA PRO A 136 -8.01 -4.16 1.37
C PRO A 136 -7.36 -2.80 1.59
N VAL A 137 -6.95 -2.54 2.83
CA VAL A 137 -6.13 -1.38 3.17
C VAL A 137 -4.70 -1.88 3.27
N VAL A 138 -3.85 -1.39 2.39
CA VAL A 138 -2.47 -1.85 2.31
C VAL A 138 -1.60 -0.96 3.16
N SER A 139 -0.77 -1.58 3.98
CA SER A 139 0.18 -0.86 4.81
C SER A 139 1.56 -1.06 4.22
N PRO A 140 2.24 0.00 3.79
CA PRO A 140 3.54 -0.18 3.12
C PRO A 140 4.57 -0.91 3.95
N GLY A 141 4.53 -0.77 5.26
CA GLY A 141 5.49 -1.47 6.10
C GLY A 141 5.35 -2.98 6.07
N VAL A 142 4.17 -3.49 5.72
CA VAL A 142 3.96 -4.93 5.65
C VAL A 142 4.66 -5.55 4.46
N VAL A 143 4.93 -4.75 3.43
CA VAL A 143 5.58 -5.26 2.22
C VAL A 143 6.98 -5.76 2.52
N LEU A 144 7.63 -5.17 3.52
CA LEU A 144 8.99 -5.57 3.86
C LEU A 144 9.04 -6.79 4.77
N GLY A 145 8.00 -7.03 5.48
CA GLY A 145 7.96 -8.10 6.44
C GLY A 145 7.39 -9.35 5.86
#